data_44b7bad53de28d808ea5c63d02646d03
#
_entry.id   44b7bad53de28d808ea5c63d02646d03
#
_cell.length_a   1.000
_cell.length_b   1.000
_cell.length_c   1.000
_cell.angle_alpha   90.00
_cell.angle_beta   90.00
_cell.angle_gamma   90.00
#
_symmetry.space_group_name_H-M   'P 1'
#
loop_
_entity.id
_entity.type
_entity.pdbx_description
1 polymer ?
#
loop_
_entity_poly.entity_id
_entity_poly.type
_entity_poly.pdbx_seq_one_letter_code
_entity_poly.pdbx_strand_id
1 'polypeptide(L)'
;MWLYRTGKDGPPIVLYDYQTTRASKHPINFLTGFKGYLQTDGYSGYGQLKDVILIGCWSHARRKFAETLKALPAEQKNKPVAASVGLDYCNQLFAIERQLKDKNISDQERYEERLKLSMPVLDNFYAWLKKQRQQTLPKSTFGQAITYCLNQWDNLKNFLLDGRLEIDNNRAERSIKPFVIGRKNFLFSNTPRGAKCSAIIYSVIETAKENNLKPFNYLTYLFEQLPNVDTGDVAVIDNLLPWSDALPADCRMPQHPLNENTPNLLDVQVCNT
;
A
#
# COMPACT_ATOMS: atom_id res chain seq x y z
N MET A 1 -9.90 4.08 -11.94
CA MET A 1 -9.00 2.91 -11.84
C MET A 1 -8.91 2.52 -10.39
N TRP A 2 -9.19 1.27 -10.07
CA TRP A 2 -8.93 0.64 -8.78
C TRP A 2 -7.65 -0.16 -8.88
N LEU A 3 -6.99 -0.40 -7.75
CA LEU A 3 -5.81 -1.24 -7.68
C LEU A 3 -5.94 -2.17 -6.47
N TYR A 4 -5.70 -3.43 -6.70
CA TYR A 4 -5.63 -4.48 -5.68
C TYR A 4 -4.26 -5.13 -5.75
N ARG A 5 -3.70 -5.47 -4.61
CA ARG A 5 -2.44 -6.22 -4.57
C ARG A 5 -2.41 -7.18 -3.40
N THR A 6 -1.68 -8.26 -3.54
CA THR A 6 -1.43 -9.20 -2.44
C THR A 6 -0.52 -8.59 -1.39
N GLY A 7 -0.62 -9.08 -0.16
CA GLY A 7 0.29 -8.78 0.95
C GLY A 7 1.67 -9.37 0.75
N LYS A 8 2.30 -9.79 1.86
CA LYS A 8 3.63 -10.42 1.86
C LYS A 8 3.58 -11.91 1.55
N ASP A 9 2.46 -12.56 1.84
CA ASP A 9 2.31 -13.99 1.69
C ASP A 9 2.01 -14.37 0.25
N GLY A 10 2.65 -15.42 -0.23
CA GLY A 10 2.48 -15.93 -1.59
C GLY A 10 3.08 -15.04 -2.67
N PRO A 11 2.84 -15.37 -3.94
CA PRO A 11 3.36 -14.62 -5.06
C PRO A 11 2.78 -13.21 -5.10
N PRO A 12 3.60 -12.17 -5.39
CA PRO A 12 3.11 -10.81 -5.49
C PRO A 12 2.24 -10.64 -6.75
N ILE A 13 1.00 -10.20 -6.54
CA ILE A 13 0.03 -9.93 -7.60
C ILE A 13 -0.40 -8.47 -7.50
N VAL A 14 -0.44 -7.78 -8.65
CA VAL A 14 -0.93 -6.41 -8.80
C VAL A 14 -2.02 -6.39 -9.85
N LEU A 15 -3.23 -6.02 -9.47
CA LEU A 15 -4.39 -5.99 -10.35
C LEU A 15 -4.94 -4.57 -10.47
N TYR A 16 -5.09 -4.10 -11.71
CA TYR A 16 -5.78 -2.86 -12.03
C TYR A 16 -7.18 -3.20 -12.53
N ASP A 17 -8.17 -2.51 -12.00
CA ASP A 17 -9.56 -2.67 -12.40
C ASP A 17 -10.13 -1.31 -12.82
N TYR A 18 -10.54 -1.22 -14.09
CA TYR A 18 -11.18 -0.04 -14.59
C TYR A 18 -12.68 -0.04 -14.28
N GLN A 19 -13.12 0.99 -13.60
CA GLN A 19 -14.52 1.24 -13.33
C GLN A 19 -14.87 2.69 -13.69
N THR A 20 -16.10 2.91 -14.13
CA THR A 20 -16.57 4.24 -14.55
C THR A 20 -16.80 5.20 -13.39
N THR A 21 -16.92 4.67 -12.17
CA THR A 21 -17.17 5.47 -10.96
C THR A 21 -16.27 5.02 -9.81
N ARG A 22 -16.26 5.80 -8.73
CA ARG A 22 -15.63 5.41 -7.44
C ARG A 22 -16.64 4.83 -6.44
N ALA A 23 -17.79 4.33 -6.90
CA ALA A 23 -18.79 3.78 -6.02
C ALA A 23 -18.31 2.51 -5.28
N SER A 24 -18.74 2.36 -4.02
CA SER A 24 -18.38 1.23 -3.14
C SER A 24 -18.77 -0.14 -3.70
N LYS A 25 -19.78 -0.22 -4.57
CA LYS A 25 -20.19 -1.46 -5.23
C LYS A 25 -19.05 -2.16 -5.99
N HIS A 26 -18.07 -1.41 -6.52
CA HIS A 26 -16.99 -2.00 -7.31
C HIS A 26 -16.02 -2.83 -6.45
N PRO A 27 -15.42 -2.29 -5.36
CA PRO A 27 -14.60 -3.12 -4.50
C PRO A 27 -15.42 -4.21 -3.77
N ILE A 28 -16.70 -3.99 -3.46
CA ILE A 28 -17.57 -5.02 -2.88
C ILE A 28 -17.70 -6.20 -3.84
N ASN A 29 -18.01 -5.95 -5.12
CA ASN A 29 -18.14 -7.01 -6.12
C ASN A 29 -16.80 -7.74 -6.37
N PHE A 30 -15.70 -6.98 -6.46
CA PHE A 30 -14.38 -7.57 -6.70
C PHE A 30 -13.93 -8.46 -5.54
N LEU A 31 -14.19 -8.04 -4.31
CA LEU A 31 -13.79 -8.74 -3.08
C LEU A 31 -14.87 -9.70 -2.57
N THR A 32 -15.87 -10.05 -3.39
CA THR A 32 -16.90 -11.01 -3.00
C THR A 32 -16.26 -12.34 -2.59
N GLY A 33 -16.57 -12.80 -1.37
CA GLY A 33 -16.00 -14.04 -0.82
C GLY A 33 -14.60 -13.91 -0.22
N PHE A 34 -13.95 -12.75 -0.35
CA PHE A 34 -12.69 -12.49 0.34
C PHE A 34 -12.90 -12.39 1.86
N LYS A 35 -12.03 -13.05 2.62
CA LYS A 35 -11.98 -12.99 4.08
C LYS A 35 -10.56 -12.71 4.53
N GLY A 36 -10.40 -11.88 5.54
CA GLY A 36 -9.09 -11.55 6.10
C GLY A 36 -8.82 -10.06 6.20
N TYR A 37 -7.56 -9.67 6.08
CA TYR A 37 -7.11 -8.30 6.27
C TYR A 37 -7.09 -7.53 4.94
N LEU A 38 -7.67 -6.34 4.93
CA LEU A 38 -7.66 -5.43 3.78
C LEU A 38 -7.06 -4.08 4.18
N GLN A 39 -5.88 -3.79 3.69
CA GLN A 39 -5.22 -2.51 3.93
C GLN A 39 -5.74 -1.43 2.98
N THR A 40 -6.16 -0.29 3.53
CA THR A 40 -6.84 0.78 2.78
C THR A 40 -6.32 2.17 3.15
N ASP A 41 -6.62 3.15 2.29
CA ASP A 41 -6.35 4.57 2.51
C ASP A 41 -7.38 5.29 3.38
N GLY A 42 -8.36 4.55 3.94
CA GLY A 42 -9.48 5.12 4.72
C GLY A 42 -10.66 5.59 3.87
N TYR A 43 -10.74 5.18 2.61
CA TYR A 43 -11.94 5.43 1.80
C TYR A 43 -13.16 4.72 2.39
N SER A 44 -14.24 5.47 2.64
CA SER A 44 -15.43 4.98 3.33
C SER A 44 -16.18 3.84 2.60
N GLY A 45 -15.96 3.71 1.30
CA GLY A 45 -16.60 2.68 0.48
C GLY A 45 -16.26 1.24 0.85
N TYR A 46 -15.15 1.02 1.57
CA TYR A 46 -14.77 -0.32 2.05
C TYR A 46 -15.51 -0.75 3.31
N GLY A 47 -16.12 0.17 4.06
CA GLY A 47 -16.81 -0.14 5.32
C GLY A 47 -18.05 -1.04 5.19
N GLN A 48 -18.50 -1.34 3.95
CA GLN A 48 -19.62 -2.24 3.68
C GLN A 48 -19.18 -3.69 3.39
N LEU A 49 -17.87 -3.98 3.37
CA LEU A 49 -17.34 -5.33 3.18
C LEU A 49 -17.63 -6.18 4.42
N LYS A 50 -18.20 -7.37 4.20
CA LYS A 50 -18.45 -8.34 5.26
C LYS A 50 -17.23 -9.26 5.41
N ASP A 51 -16.99 -9.75 6.61
CA ASP A 51 -15.91 -10.70 6.93
C ASP A 51 -14.49 -10.21 6.61
N VAL A 52 -14.31 -8.89 6.50
CA VAL A 52 -13.04 -8.24 6.19
C VAL A 52 -12.63 -7.31 7.34
N ILE A 53 -11.40 -7.44 7.80
CA ILE A 53 -10.82 -6.56 8.81
C ILE A 53 -10.05 -5.47 8.09
N LEU A 54 -10.50 -4.22 8.22
CA LEU A 54 -9.83 -3.08 7.59
C LEU A 54 -8.59 -2.68 8.38
N ILE A 55 -7.48 -2.47 7.66
CA ILE A 55 -6.22 -1.95 8.21
C ILE A 55 -6.03 -0.54 7.66
N GLY A 56 -5.92 0.42 8.56
CA GLY A 56 -5.71 1.83 8.20
C GLY A 56 -4.27 2.13 7.80
N CYS A 57 -4.06 3.29 7.18
CA CYS A 57 -2.77 3.74 6.70
C CYS A 57 -2.21 4.87 7.56
N TRP A 58 -1.14 4.61 8.30
CA TRP A 58 -0.48 5.62 9.13
C TRP A 58 0.22 6.71 8.33
N SER A 59 0.60 6.44 7.07
CA SER A 59 1.13 7.48 6.18
C SER A 59 0.10 8.58 5.91
N HIS A 60 -1.19 8.24 5.81
CA HIS A 60 -2.27 9.23 5.68
C HIS A 60 -2.48 10.04 6.96
N ALA A 61 -2.48 9.39 8.13
CA ALA A 61 -2.56 10.08 9.41
C ALA A 61 -1.39 11.06 9.60
N ARG A 62 -0.17 10.59 9.35
CA ARG A 62 1.07 11.39 9.41
C ARG A 62 1.02 12.60 8.48
N ARG A 63 0.55 12.40 7.23
CA ARG A 63 0.45 13.46 6.21
C ARG A 63 -0.43 14.60 6.69
N LYS A 64 -1.56 14.33 7.36
CA LYS A 64 -2.46 15.38 7.85
C LYS A 64 -1.80 16.28 8.90
N PHE A 65 -1.00 15.74 9.80
CA PHE A 65 -0.22 16.56 10.74
C PHE A 65 0.89 17.34 10.02
N ALA A 66 1.59 16.72 9.07
CA ALA A 66 2.62 17.39 8.28
C ALA A 66 2.05 18.54 7.43
N GLU A 67 0.89 18.36 6.82
CA GLU A 67 0.17 19.40 6.08
C GLU A 67 -0.25 20.56 6.99
N THR A 68 -0.70 20.26 8.22
CA THR A 68 -0.99 21.29 9.23
C THR A 68 0.25 22.15 9.51
N LEU A 69 1.41 21.53 9.70
CA LEU A 69 2.65 22.26 9.95
C LEU A 69 3.10 23.10 8.73
N LYS A 70 2.93 22.57 7.52
CA LYS A 70 3.23 23.31 6.28
C LYS A 70 2.35 24.53 6.10
N ALA A 71 1.09 24.47 6.53
CA ALA A 71 0.12 25.56 6.44
C ALA A 71 0.33 26.65 7.49
N LEU A 72 1.24 26.49 8.47
CA LEU A 72 1.52 27.50 9.47
C LEU A 72 2.22 28.73 8.85
N PRO A 73 1.88 29.95 9.33
CA PRO A 73 2.63 31.16 9.01
C PRO A 73 4.13 31.03 9.35
N ALA A 74 4.98 31.68 8.59
CA ALA A 74 6.44 31.59 8.76
C ALA A 74 6.90 31.84 10.19
N GLU A 75 6.26 32.80 10.88
CA GLU A 75 6.54 33.18 12.27
C GLU A 75 6.23 32.09 13.31
N GLN A 76 5.38 31.11 12.94
CA GLN A 76 4.98 30.01 13.84
C GLN A 76 5.70 28.71 13.54
N LYS A 77 6.39 28.58 12.41
CA LYS A 77 7.06 27.33 11.99
C LYS A 77 8.13 26.85 12.98
N ASN A 78 8.76 27.78 13.68
CA ASN A 78 9.85 27.47 14.64
C ASN A 78 9.36 27.41 16.10
N LYS A 79 8.04 27.51 16.33
CA LYS A 79 7.48 27.41 17.69
C LYS A 79 6.93 26.01 17.93
N PRO A 80 6.99 25.50 19.19
CA PRO A 80 6.32 24.26 19.54
C PRO A 80 4.80 24.41 19.33
N VAL A 81 4.25 23.61 18.45
CA VAL A 81 2.81 23.61 18.16
C VAL A 81 2.23 22.20 18.38
N ALA A 82 0.97 22.12 18.76
CA ALA A 82 0.36 20.83 19.05
C ALA A 82 0.40 19.85 17.86
N ALA A 83 0.41 20.36 16.62
CA ALA A 83 0.51 19.52 15.43
C ALA A 83 1.87 18.80 15.31
N SER A 84 2.97 19.37 15.86
CA SER A 84 4.26 18.66 15.88
C SER A 84 4.21 17.44 16.79
N VAL A 85 3.53 17.53 17.94
CA VAL A 85 3.35 16.41 18.85
C VAL A 85 2.60 15.25 18.17
N GLY A 86 1.53 15.58 17.40
CA GLY A 86 0.80 14.56 16.62
C GLY A 86 1.65 13.91 15.54
N LEU A 87 2.50 14.71 14.87
CA LEU A 87 3.47 14.20 13.89
C LEU A 87 4.51 13.30 14.56
N ASP A 88 4.98 13.66 15.76
CA ASP A 88 6.00 12.90 16.50
C ASP A 88 5.47 11.53 16.93
N TYR A 89 4.22 11.43 17.39
CA TYR A 89 3.60 10.13 17.65
C TYR A 89 3.59 9.23 16.40
N CYS A 90 3.21 9.78 15.23
CA CYS A 90 3.27 9.03 14.00
C CYS A 90 4.72 8.62 13.65
N ASN A 91 5.69 9.52 13.79
CA ASN A 91 7.10 9.25 13.52
C ASN A 91 7.67 8.16 14.45
N GLN A 92 7.26 8.12 15.71
CA GLN A 92 7.64 7.08 16.68
C GLN A 92 7.18 5.70 16.19
N LEU A 93 5.94 5.56 15.74
CA LEU A 93 5.42 4.29 15.19
C LEU A 93 6.23 3.84 13.97
N PHE A 94 6.52 4.76 13.04
CA PHE A 94 7.37 4.43 11.89
C PHE A 94 8.82 4.11 12.27
N ALA A 95 9.36 4.71 13.32
CA ALA A 95 10.69 4.39 13.83
C ALA A 95 10.74 2.98 14.40
N ILE A 96 9.73 2.59 15.18
CA ILE A 96 9.59 1.23 15.71
C ILE A 96 9.54 0.22 14.54
N GLU A 97 8.71 0.46 13.53
CA GLU A 97 8.61 -0.44 12.38
C GLU A 97 9.93 -0.59 11.60
N ARG A 98 10.70 0.48 11.42
CA ARG A 98 12.04 0.40 10.83
C ARG A 98 12.97 -0.46 11.68
N GLN A 99 13.01 -0.20 13.00
CA GLN A 99 13.82 -0.99 13.93
C GLN A 99 13.48 -2.49 13.90
N LEU A 100 12.18 -2.83 13.84
CA LEU A 100 11.74 -4.22 13.76
C LEU A 100 12.12 -4.88 12.43
N LYS A 101 12.04 -4.12 11.33
CA LYS A 101 12.47 -4.59 10.01
C LYS A 101 13.98 -4.87 9.96
N ASP A 102 14.78 -3.97 10.54
CA ASP A 102 16.24 -4.08 10.54
C ASP A 102 16.73 -5.28 11.38
N LYS A 103 15.97 -5.69 12.39
CA LYS A 103 16.24 -6.88 13.21
C LYS A 103 16.01 -8.20 12.46
N ASN A 104 15.37 -8.19 11.31
CA ASN A 104 15.03 -9.38 10.50
C ASN A 104 14.37 -10.51 11.30
N ILE A 105 13.46 -10.15 12.18
CA ILE A 105 12.72 -11.05 13.07
C ILE A 105 11.53 -11.70 12.36
N SER A 106 11.07 -12.83 12.89
CA SER A 106 9.87 -13.52 12.41
C SER A 106 8.59 -12.65 12.57
N ASP A 107 7.54 -12.99 11.83
CA ASP A 107 6.25 -12.30 11.94
C ASP A 107 5.65 -12.43 13.35
N GLN A 108 5.84 -13.57 14.02
CA GLN A 108 5.40 -13.78 15.39
C GLN A 108 6.16 -12.86 16.37
N GLU A 109 7.48 -12.80 16.27
CA GLU A 109 8.30 -11.89 17.08
C GLU A 109 7.95 -10.43 16.80
N ARG A 110 7.68 -10.07 15.53
CA ARG A 110 7.25 -8.73 15.16
C ARG A 110 5.90 -8.37 15.78
N TYR A 111 4.96 -9.30 15.81
CA TYR A 111 3.68 -9.13 16.51
C TYR A 111 3.91 -8.85 18.01
N GLU A 112 4.72 -9.66 18.69
CA GLU A 112 4.99 -9.50 20.13
C GLU A 112 5.72 -8.20 20.44
N GLU A 113 6.72 -7.83 19.66
CA GLU A 113 7.45 -6.56 19.81
C GLU A 113 6.57 -5.34 19.55
N ARG A 114 5.63 -5.41 18.62
CA ARG A 114 4.64 -4.35 18.39
C ARG A 114 3.75 -4.14 19.61
N LEU A 115 3.32 -5.21 20.29
CA LEU A 115 2.53 -5.09 21.51
C LEU A 115 3.34 -4.44 22.64
N LYS A 116 4.64 -4.67 22.72
CA LYS A 116 5.51 -4.05 23.73
C LYS A 116 5.85 -2.59 23.41
N LEU A 117 6.15 -2.29 22.14
CA LEU A 117 6.72 -0.99 21.76
C LEU A 117 5.67 -0.03 21.19
N SER A 118 4.78 -0.51 20.31
CA SER A 118 3.82 0.34 19.61
C SER A 118 2.54 0.58 20.40
N MET A 119 2.06 -0.40 21.19
CA MET A 119 0.83 -0.26 21.97
C MET A 119 0.90 0.92 22.95
N PRO A 120 1.95 1.11 23.76
CA PRO A 120 2.04 2.27 24.68
C PRO A 120 2.04 3.61 23.94
N VAL A 121 2.66 3.67 22.74
CA VAL A 121 2.64 4.87 21.90
C VAL A 121 1.22 5.17 21.41
N LEU A 122 0.48 4.15 21.00
CA LEU A 122 -0.91 4.27 20.56
C LEU A 122 -1.82 4.73 21.71
N ASP A 123 -1.69 4.15 22.88
CA ASP A 123 -2.50 4.51 24.04
C ASP A 123 -2.29 5.99 24.45
N ASN A 124 -1.04 6.42 24.50
CA ASN A 124 -0.69 7.80 24.78
C ASN A 124 -1.20 8.75 23.67
N PHE A 125 -1.06 8.35 22.41
CA PHE A 125 -1.54 9.15 21.29
C PHE A 125 -3.06 9.27 21.30
N TYR A 126 -3.78 8.20 21.57
CA TYR A 126 -5.24 8.24 21.66
C TYR A 126 -5.74 9.16 22.77
N ALA A 127 -5.14 9.06 23.96
CA ALA A 127 -5.46 9.96 25.08
C ALA A 127 -5.19 11.43 24.71
N TRP A 128 -4.06 11.68 24.07
CA TRP A 128 -3.69 13.00 23.57
C TRP A 128 -4.68 13.53 22.52
N LEU A 129 -5.06 12.71 21.52
CA LEU A 129 -6.05 13.08 20.51
C LEU A 129 -7.40 13.47 21.12
N LYS A 130 -7.89 12.71 22.11
CA LYS A 130 -9.13 13.02 22.82
C LYS A 130 -9.05 14.37 23.54
N LYS A 131 -7.93 14.64 24.22
CA LYS A 131 -7.69 15.92 24.89
C LYS A 131 -7.68 17.08 23.88
N GLN A 132 -6.93 16.93 22.76
CA GLN A 132 -6.83 17.97 21.72
C GLN A 132 -8.18 18.23 21.03
N ARG A 133 -9.00 17.20 20.84
CA ARG A 133 -10.33 17.34 20.23
C ARG A 133 -11.21 18.33 20.98
N GLN A 134 -11.11 18.39 22.31
CA GLN A 134 -11.92 19.29 23.14
C GLN A 134 -11.51 20.77 22.98
N GLN A 135 -10.27 21.03 22.60
CA GLN A 135 -9.66 22.35 22.57
C GLN A 135 -9.42 22.89 21.16
N THR A 136 -9.81 22.12 20.11
CA THR A 136 -9.48 22.43 18.71
C THR A 136 -10.74 22.62 17.88
N LEU A 137 -10.75 23.67 17.06
CA LEU A 137 -11.82 23.90 16.09
C LEU A 137 -11.87 22.76 15.06
N PRO A 138 -13.00 22.03 14.93
CA PRO A 138 -13.08 20.82 14.09
C PRO A 138 -12.76 21.07 12.60
N LYS A 139 -13.05 22.26 12.09
CA LYS A 139 -12.83 22.64 10.68
C LYS A 139 -11.40 23.15 10.40
N SER A 140 -10.58 23.42 11.42
CA SER A 140 -9.18 23.77 11.20
C SER A 140 -8.40 22.60 10.63
N THR A 141 -7.25 22.83 9.97
CA THR A 141 -6.40 21.78 9.43
C THR A 141 -5.96 20.79 10.52
N PHE A 142 -5.62 21.31 11.70
CA PHE A 142 -5.29 20.50 12.88
C PHE A 142 -6.50 19.71 13.39
N GLY A 143 -7.70 20.32 13.46
CA GLY A 143 -8.93 19.65 13.87
C GLY A 143 -9.34 18.53 12.90
N GLN A 144 -9.10 18.72 11.60
CA GLN A 144 -9.30 17.67 10.60
C GLN A 144 -8.31 16.51 10.76
N ALA A 145 -7.05 16.78 11.12
CA ALA A 145 -6.07 15.73 11.40
C ALA A 145 -6.48 14.88 12.62
N ILE A 146 -6.89 15.52 13.70
CA ILE A 146 -7.42 14.84 14.90
C ILE A 146 -8.67 14.01 14.55
N THR A 147 -9.61 14.62 13.83
CA THR A 147 -10.86 13.95 13.43
C THR A 147 -10.59 12.72 12.58
N TYR A 148 -9.68 12.82 11.61
CA TYR A 148 -9.27 11.67 10.80
C TYR A 148 -8.74 10.53 11.66
N CYS A 149 -7.79 10.81 12.55
CA CYS A 149 -7.21 9.79 13.42
C CYS A 149 -8.27 9.13 14.31
N LEU A 150 -9.16 9.91 14.94
CA LEU A 150 -10.20 9.37 15.80
C LEU A 150 -11.23 8.54 15.03
N ASN A 151 -11.65 8.99 13.84
CA ASN A 151 -12.62 8.26 13.00
C ASN A 151 -12.02 6.97 12.43
N GLN A 152 -10.71 6.92 12.21
CA GLN A 152 -10.01 5.75 11.68
C GLN A 152 -9.29 4.94 12.76
N TRP A 153 -9.50 5.26 14.05
CA TRP A 153 -8.68 4.72 15.12
C TRP A 153 -8.64 3.20 15.16
N ASP A 154 -9.80 2.56 15.05
CA ASP A 154 -9.88 1.09 15.09
C ASP A 154 -9.14 0.47 13.89
N ASN A 155 -9.29 1.05 12.70
CA ASN A 155 -8.56 0.60 11.51
C ASN A 155 -7.05 0.86 11.65
N LEU A 156 -6.65 2.01 12.17
CA LEU A 156 -5.24 2.39 12.35
C LEU A 156 -4.52 1.48 13.33
N LYS A 157 -5.17 1.02 14.41
CA LYS A 157 -4.53 0.11 15.36
C LYS A 157 -4.48 -1.35 14.87
N ASN A 158 -5.27 -1.73 13.89
CA ASN A 158 -5.39 -3.11 13.43
C ASN A 158 -4.10 -3.69 12.80
N PHE A 159 -3.09 -2.88 12.47
CA PHE A 159 -1.77 -3.40 12.07
C PHE A 159 -1.08 -4.20 13.19
N LEU A 160 -1.55 -4.06 14.43
CA LEU A 160 -1.10 -4.84 15.59
C LEU A 160 -1.65 -6.27 15.62
N LEU A 161 -2.66 -6.62 14.82
CA LEU A 161 -3.33 -7.92 14.88
C LEU A 161 -2.47 -9.06 14.33
N ASP A 162 -1.49 -8.73 13.47
CA ASP A 162 -0.63 -9.74 12.84
C ASP A 162 0.71 -9.11 12.42
N GLY A 163 1.82 -9.79 12.67
CA GLY A 163 3.16 -9.29 12.33
C GLY A 163 3.41 -9.13 10.83
N ARG A 164 2.62 -9.79 9.97
CA ARG A 164 2.69 -9.68 8.50
C ARG A 164 2.12 -8.36 7.99
N LEU A 165 1.23 -7.71 8.75
CA LEU A 165 0.55 -6.48 8.33
C LEU A 165 1.52 -5.32 8.24
N GLU A 166 1.35 -4.50 7.22
CA GLU A 166 2.12 -3.26 7.06
C GLU A 166 1.47 -2.12 7.84
N ILE A 167 2.29 -1.19 8.32
CA ILE A 167 1.80 0.01 9.01
C ILE A 167 1.15 1.00 8.02
N ASP A 168 1.47 0.91 6.74
CA ASP A 168 0.96 1.82 5.71
C ASP A 168 0.65 1.12 4.38
N ASN A 169 -0.07 1.82 3.52
CA ASN A 169 -0.50 1.36 2.20
C ASN A 169 0.47 1.77 1.06
N ASN A 170 1.70 2.15 1.40
CA ASN A 170 2.65 2.70 0.42
C ASN A 170 2.99 1.73 -0.71
N ARG A 171 2.97 0.39 -0.48
CA ARG A 171 3.19 -0.59 -1.55
C ARG A 171 2.13 -0.48 -2.63
N ALA A 172 0.84 -0.41 -2.26
CA ALA A 172 -0.25 -0.23 -3.22
C ALA A 172 -0.19 1.15 -3.90
N GLU A 173 0.15 2.21 -3.16
CA GLU A 173 0.33 3.54 -3.74
C GLU A 173 1.50 3.60 -4.74
N ARG A 174 2.59 2.88 -4.49
CA ARG A 174 3.68 2.74 -5.47
C ARG A 174 3.25 1.97 -6.71
N SER A 175 2.46 0.91 -6.54
CA SER A 175 1.98 0.10 -7.66
C SER A 175 1.03 0.86 -8.59
N ILE A 176 0.29 1.88 -8.13
CA ILE A 176 -0.56 2.70 -9.02
C ILE A 176 0.25 3.73 -9.82
N LYS A 177 1.46 4.10 -9.38
CA LYS A 177 2.27 5.16 -10.01
C LYS A 177 2.57 4.94 -11.49
N PRO A 178 2.96 3.74 -11.97
CA PRO A 178 3.23 3.50 -13.39
C PRO A 178 2.05 3.90 -14.28
N PHE A 179 0.83 3.54 -13.89
CA PHE A 179 -0.37 3.94 -14.60
C PHE A 179 -0.60 5.46 -14.56
N VAL A 180 -0.43 6.08 -13.38
CA VAL A 180 -0.62 7.54 -13.21
C VAL A 180 0.41 8.33 -14.02
N ILE A 181 1.67 7.86 -14.09
CA ILE A 181 2.72 8.47 -14.89
C ILE A 181 2.42 8.29 -16.38
N GLY A 182 2.07 7.08 -16.81
CA GLY A 182 1.69 6.80 -18.19
C GLY A 182 0.53 7.67 -18.66
N ARG A 183 -0.45 7.95 -17.79
CA ARG A 183 -1.56 8.84 -18.08
C ARG A 183 -1.13 10.26 -18.48
N LYS A 184 0.02 10.74 -18.04
CA LYS A 184 0.55 12.04 -18.49
C LYS A 184 0.90 12.04 -19.99
N ASN A 185 1.19 10.89 -20.57
CA ASN A 185 1.50 10.75 -21.99
C ASN A 185 0.24 10.54 -22.85
N PHE A 186 -0.68 9.67 -22.42
CA PHE A 186 -1.90 9.37 -23.16
C PHE A 186 -3.14 10.12 -22.68
N LEU A 187 -3.02 10.97 -21.65
CA LEU A 187 -4.01 11.85 -21.04
C LEU A 187 -5.23 11.10 -20.47
N PHE A 188 -5.97 10.36 -21.28
CA PHE A 188 -7.13 9.55 -20.90
C PHE A 188 -7.40 8.45 -21.92
N SER A 189 -8.18 7.46 -21.54
CA SER A 189 -8.63 6.43 -22.47
C SER A 189 -9.90 6.90 -23.19
N ASN A 190 -9.91 6.82 -24.51
CA ASN A 190 -11.03 7.28 -25.32
C ASN A 190 -12.32 6.46 -25.13
N THR A 191 -12.18 5.19 -24.72
CA THR A 191 -13.31 4.28 -24.54
C THR A 191 -13.18 3.46 -23.27
N PRO A 192 -14.30 3.03 -22.65
CA PRO A 192 -14.28 2.09 -21.51
C PRO A 192 -13.57 0.76 -21.86
N ARG A 193 -13.71 0.28 -23.10
CA ARG A 193 -13.04 -0.95 -23.58
C ARG A 193 -11.53 -0.77 -23.60
N GLY A 194 -11.02 0.35 -24.12
CA GLY A 194 -9.60 0.67 -24.12
C GLY A 194 -9.03 0.81 -22.71
N ALA A 195 -9.80 1.43 -21.80
CA ALA A 195 -9.41 1.55 -20.40
C ALA A 195 -9.32 0.18 -19.69
N LYS A 196 -10.23 -0.76 -19.97
CA LYS A 196 -10.17 -2.13 -19.46
C LYS A 196 -8.97 -2.89 -20.03
N CYS A 197 -8.70 -2.79 -21.33
CA CYS A 197 -7.52 -3.41 -21.94
C CYS A 197 -6.24 -2.87 -21.29
N SER A 198 -6.14 -1.56 -21.09
CA SER A 198 -4.99 -0.97 -20.40
C SER A 198 -4.84 -1.51 -18.98
N ALA A 199 -5.93 -1.64 -18.23
CA ALA A 199 -5.92 -2.19 -16.88
C ALA A 199 -5.37 -3.64 -16.87
N ILE A 200 -5.80 -4.48 -17.80
CA ILE A 200 -5.34 -5.88 -17.92
C ILE A 200 -3.83 -5.91 -18.21
N ILE A 201 -3.37 -5.16 -19.23
CA ILE A 201 -1.95 -5.15 -19.60
C ILE A 201 -1.07 -4.60 -18.47
N TYR A 202 -1.49 -3.53 -17.78
CA TYR A 202 -0.77 -3.03 -16.61
C TYR A 202 -0.74 -4.07 -15.47
N SER A 203 -1.81 -4.82 -15.26
CA SER A 203 -1.83 -5.90 -14.26
C SER A 203 -0.78 -6.96 -14.57
N VAL A 204 -0.71 -7.43 -15.81
CA VAL A 204 0.28 -8.41 -16.25
C VAL A 204 1.70 -7.87 -16.12
N ILE A 205 1.96 -6.66 -16.61
CA ILE A 205 3.30 -6.03 -16.56
C ILE A 205 3.78 -5.82 -15.11
N GLU A 206 2.95 -5.23 -14.27
CA GLU A 206 3.37 -4.90 -12.90
C GLU A 206 3.47 -6.17 -12.03
N THR A 207 2.61 -7.17 -12.26
CA THR A 207 2.76 -8.49 -11.61
C THR A 207 4.04 -9.20 -12.08
N ALA A 208 4.36 -9.17 -13.37
CA ALA A 208 5.61 -9.72 -13.89
C ALA A 208 6.85 -9.08 -13.25
N LYS A 209 6.88 -7.75 -13.12
CA LYS A 209 7.97 -7.01 -12.46
C LYS A 209 8.13 -7.41 -10.98
N GLU A 210 7.03 -7.52 -10.26
CA GLU A 210 7.04 -7.93 -8.84
C GLU A 210 7.52 -9.38 -8.65
N ASN A 211 7.42 -10.22 -9.71
CA ASN A 211 7.92 -11.60 -9.75
C ASN A 211 9.30 -11.73 -10.44
N ASN A 212 10.05 -10.62 -10.56
CA ASN A 212 11.38 -10.59 -11.17
C ASN A 212 11.43 -11.12 -12.61
N LEU A 213 10.39 -10.88 -13.40
CA LEU A 213 10.37 -11.18 -14.82
C LEU A 213 10.72 -9.94 -15.66
N LYS A 214 11.22 -10.18 -16.87
CA LYS A 214 11.35 -9.18 -17.94
C LYS A 214 9.98 -9.02 -18.59
N PRO A 215 9.26 -7.91 -18.42
CA PRO A 215 7.87 -7.82 -18.85
C PRO A 215 7.68 -8.00 -20.36
N PHE A 216 8.62 -7.53 -21.16
CA PHE A 216 8.55 -7.68 -22.61
C PHE A 216 8.61 -9.16 -23.04
N ASN A 217 9.61 -9.89 -22.55
CA ASN A 217 9.77 -11.31 -22.87
C ASN A 217 8.59 -12.14 -22.37
N TYR A 218 8.12 -11.84 -21.15
CA TYR A 218 6.97 -12.52 -20.58
C TYR A 218 5.68 -12.27 -21.37
N LEU A 219 5.41 -11.02 -21.78
CA LEU A 219 4.26 -10.70 -22.64
C LEU A 219 4.37 -11.38 -24.00
N THR A 220 5.54 -11.38 -24.62
CA THR A 220 5.77 -12.09 -25.89
C THR A 220 5.45 -13.57 -25.74
N TYR A 221 5.99 -14.21 -24.71
CA TYR A 221 5.71 -15.61 -24.38
C TYR A 221 4.20 -15.87 -24.20
N LEU A 222 3.50 -15.01 -23.44
CA LEU A 222 2.06 -15.16 -23.27
C LEU A 222 1.28 -15.04 -24.59
N PHE A 223 1.64 -14.08 -25.46
CA PHE A 223 0.97 -13.91 -26.75
C PHE A 223 1.25 -15.06 -27.72
N GLU A 224 2.39 -15.73 -27.60
CA GLU A 224 2.72 -16.93 -28.39
C GLU A 224 2.01 -18.18 -27.85
N GLN A 225 1.88 -18.31 -26.52
CA GLN A 225 1.30 -19.53 -25.91
C GLN A 225 -0.24 -19.51 -25.89
N LEU A 226 -0.84 -18.41 -25.42
CA LEU A 226 -2.29 -18.35 -25.17
C LEU A 226 -3.17 -18.74 -26.38
N PRO A 227 -2.83 -18.39 -27.63
CA PRO A 227 -3.62 -18.83 -28.79
C PRO A 227 -3.55 -20.34 -29.08
N ASN A 228 -2.56 -21.04 -28.53
CA ASN A 228 -2.22 -22.42 -28.87
C ASN A 228 -2.52 -23.41 -27.71
N VAL A 229 -3.11 -22.95 -26.61
CA VAL A 229 -3.41 -23.77 -25.43
C VAL A 229 -4.89 -23.72 -25.09
N ASP A 230 -5.37 -24.75 -24.37
CA ASP A 230 -6.72 -24.73 -23.81
C ASP A 230 -6.75 -23.82 -22.56
N THR A 231 -7.26 -22.61 -22.73
CA THR A 231 -7.42 -21.65 -21.63
C THR A 231 -8.55 -22.02 -20.64
N GLY A 232 -9.32 -23.03 -20.91
CA GLY A 232 -10.31 -23.61 -19.99
C GLY A 232 -9.68 -24.56 -18.97
N ASP A 233 -8.48 -25.07 -19.25
CA ASP A 233 -7.72 -25.92 -18.31
C ASP A 233 -6.91 -25.08 -17.34
N VAL A 234 -7.28 -25.13 -16.05
CA VAL A 234 -6.61 -24.40 -14.97
C VAL A 234 -5.13 -24.79 -14.85
N ALA A 235 -4.79 -26.07 -15.03
CA ALA A 235 -3.39 -26.53 -14.93
C ALA A 235 -2.52 -25.95 -16.05
N VAL A 236 -3.07 -25.77 -17.23
CA VAL A 236 -2.37 -25.10 -18.34
C VAL A 236 -2.13 -23.63 -18.03
N ILE A 237 -3.15 -22.93 -17.50
CA ILE A 237 -3.01 -21.53 -17.10
C ILE A 237 -2.00 -21.36 -15.96
N ASP A 238 -1.99 -22.27 -14.99
CA ASP A 238 -1.04 -22.22 -13.86
C ASP A 238 0.42 -22.24 -14.33
N ASN A 239 0.73 -22.96 -15.41
CA ASN A 239 2.07 -22.97 -16.01
C ASN A 239 2.48 -21.64 -16.68
N LEU A 240 1.53 -20.79 -17.00
CA LEU A 240 1.76 -19.48 -17.62
C LEU A 240 1.84 -18.34 -16.58
N LEU A 241 1.53 -18.60 -15.32
CA LEU A 241 1.52 -17.56 -14.28
C LEU A 241 2.93 -17.02 -13.99
N PRO A 242 3.09 -15.75 -13.59
CA PRO A 242 4.40 -15.09 -13.41
C PRO A 242 5.34 -15.77 -12.40
N TRP A 243 4.82 -16.57 -11.50
CA TRP A 243 5.55 -17.32 -10.48
C TRP A 243 5.76 -18.79 -10.84
N SER A 244 5.32 -19.23 -12.01
CA SER A 244 5.47 -20.61 -12.45
C SER A 244 6.92 -20.95 -12.76
N ASP A 245 7.39 -22.12 -12.30
CA ASP A 245 8.71 -22.66 -12.65
C ASP A 245 8.81 -23.10 -14.10
N ALA A 246 7.66 -23.31 -14.78
CA ALA A 246 7.61 -23.71 -16.20
C ALA A 246 7.96 -22.56 -17.18
N LEU A 247 8.05 -21.31 -16.70
CA LEU A 247 8.40 -20.18 -17.56
C LEU A 247 9.81 -20.28 -18.12
N PRO A 248 10.00 -19.93 -19.41
CA PRO A 248 11.33 -19.87 -20.03
C PRO A 248 12.33 -19.01 -19.26
N ALA A 249 13.59 -19.41 -19.25
CA ALA A 249 14.66 -18.71 -18.53
C ALA A 249 14.87 -17.25 -19.04
N ASP A 250 14.62 -16.98 -20.29
CA ASP A 250 14.72 -15.64 -20.89
C ASP A 250 13.64 -14.67 -20.40
N CYS A 251 12.52 -15.19 -19.89
CA CYS A 251 11.50 -14.39 -19.20
C CYS A 251 11.98 -13.87 -17.84
N ARG A 252 13.00 -14.48 -17.22
CA ARG A 252 13.47 -14.11 -15.90
C ARG A 252 14.52 -13.01 -15.94
N MET A 253 14.49 -12.11 -14.96
CA MET A 253 15.59 -11.14 -14.78
C MET A 253 16.87 -11.89 -14.39
N PRO A 254 18.05 -11.47 -14.90
CA PRO A 254 19.32 -12.01 -14.43
C PRO A 254 19.42 -11.85 -12.92
N GLN A 255 19.74 -12.94 -12.22
CA GLN A 255 20.15 -12.82 -10.84
C GLN A 255 21.52 -12.14 -10.84
N HIS A 256 21.60 -10.89 -10.38
CA HIS A 256 22.89 -10.32 -10.04
C HIS A 256 23.48 -11.19 -8.91
N PRO A 257 24.67 -11.77 -9.09
CA PRO A 257 25.36 -12.35 -7.96
C PRO A 257 25.48 -11.25 -6.91
N LEU A 258 24.97 -11.52 -5.71
CA LEU A 258 25.21 -10.65 -4.56
C LEU A 258 26.73 -10.56 -4.41
N ASN A 259 27.32 -9.45 -4.83
CA ASN A 259 28.68 -9.14 -4.45
C ASN A 259 28.65 -8.91 -2.94
N GLU A 260 29.16 -9.88 -2.19
CA GLU A 260 29.28 -9.84 -0.71
C GLU A 260 30.05 -8.61 -0.20
N ASN A 261 30.63 -7.80 -1.08
CA ASN A 261 31.44 -6.63 -0.76
C ASN A 261 30.85 -5.28 -1.20
N THR A 262 29.58 -5.22 -1.62
CA THR A 262 28.96 -3.91 -1.87
C THR A 262 28.26 -3.46 -0.60
N PRO A 263 28.68 -2.36 0.04
CA PRO A 263 27.89 -1.78 1.13
C PRO A 263 26.50 -1.45 0.59
N ASN A 264 25.50 -1.76 1.39
CA ASN A 264 24.07 -1.67 1.07
C ASN A 264 23.73 -0.18 0.77
N LEU A 265 23.91 0.24 -0.49
CA LEU A 265 23.66 1.60 -0.98
C LEU A 265 22.18 1.86 -1.30
N LEU A 266 21.26 1.05 -0.81
CA LEU A 266 19.84 1.14 -1.15
C LEU A 266 18.96 1.87 -0.14
N ASP A 267 19.54 2.64 0.80
CA ASP A 267 18.76 3.44 1.75
C ASP A 267 19.13 4.94 1.74
N VAL A 268 19.40 5.52 0.58
CA VAL A 268 19.35 6.97 0.45
C VAL A 268 18.00 7.37 -0.14
N GLN A 269 16.99 7.46 0.70
CA GLN A 269 15.78 8.23 0.39
C GLN A 269 16.11 9.71 0.58
N VAL A 270 16.57 10.35 -0.49
CA VAL A 270 16.58 11.81 -0.58
C VAL A 270 15.14 12.25 -0.77
N CYS A 271 14.48 12.66 0.30
CA CYS A 271 13.33 13.53 0.24
C CYS A 271 13.83 14.94 -0.13
N ASN A 272 13.82 15.28 -1.41
CA ASN A 272 13.85 16.65 -1.86
C ASN A 272 12.51 17.04 -2.44
N THR A 273 11.94 18.09 -1.80
CA THR A 273 10.88 19.06 -2.17
C THR A 273 9.51 18.50 -2.53
#